data_ec3130f45ff85a904acfc24d329260a4
#
_entry.id   ec3130f45ff85a904acfc24d329260a4
#
_cell.length_a   1.000
_cell.length_b   1.000
_cell.length_c   1.000
_cell.angle_alpha   90.00
_cell.angle_beta   90.00
_cell.angle_gamma   90.00
#
_symmetry.space_group_name_H-M   'P 1'
#
loop_
_entity.id
_entity.type
_entity.pdbx_description
1 polymer ?
#
loop_
_entity_poly.entity_id
_entity_poly.type
_entity_poly.pdbx_seq_one_letter_code
_entity_poly.pdbx_strand_id
1 'polypeptide(L)'
;MAISRDFYTKSNKKKWITNEYSRGRVHLMRSNHDCILTSVNTIIIDNPRLTCRISGLEDNLPSRIILDKKLKIPIRSNIVRSANKYRTIVFFNKINQKKIKALKSLKIKLVKTPLSENGNFDLKNILIKIKLLGFSRIFLESGLKLTTSFLNKNLVNDFQLF
;
A
#
# COMPACT_ATOMS: atom_id res chain seq x y z
N MET A 1 10.92 -1.49 -6.35
CA MET A 1 10.02 -1.47 -7.55
C MET A 1 10.49 -2.52 -8.53
N ALA A 2 9.57 -3.28 -9.15
CA ALA A 2 9.93 -4.20 -10.22
C ALA A 2 9.97 -3.47 -11.56
N ILE A 3 11.00 -3.74 -12.35
CA ILE A 3 11.22 -3.15 -13.67
C ILE A 3 11.80 -4.21 -14.61
N SER A 4 11.32 -4.28 -15.84
CA SER A 4 11.87 -5.16 -16.86
C SER A 4 13.15 -4.57 -17.47
N ARG A 5 13.92 -5.37 -18.19
CA ARG A 5 15.17 -4.93 -18.82
C ARG A 5 14.98 -3.80 -19.82
N ASP A 6 13.79 -3.68 -20.41
CA ASP A 6 13.34 -2.63 -21.31
C ASP A 6 12.57 -1.50 -20.59
N PHE A 7 12.78 -1.35 -19.27
CA PHE A 7 12.24 -0.30 -18.41
C PHE A 7 10.72 -0.28 -18.21
N TYR A 8 10.00 -1.37 -18.49
CA TYR A 8 8.58 -1.46 -18.19
C TYR A 8 8.34 -1.98 -16.76
N THR A 9 7.35 -1.42 -16.10
CA THR A 9 6.89 -1.86 -14.76
C THR A 9 5.72 -2.85 -14.82
N LYS A 10 5.25 -3.17 -16.02
CA LYS A 10 4.16 -4.12 -16.29
C LYS A 10 4.43 -4.87 -17.58
N SER A 11 4.17 -6.17 -17.58
CA SER A 11 4.23 -7.00 -18.77
C SER A 11 2.81 -7.35 -19.23
N ASN A 12 2.57 -7.27 -20.54
CA ASN A 12 1.34 -7.75 -21.16
C ASN A 12 1.36 -9.26 -21.47
N LYS A 13 2.57 -9.87 -21.47
CA LYS A 13 2.78 -11.28 -21.84
C LYS A 13 2.95 -12.20 -20.62
N LYS A 14 3.47 -11.69 -19.50
CA LYS A 14 3.75 -12.50 -18.29
C LYS A 14 3.13 -11.84 -17.07
N LYS A 15 2.58 -12.66 -16.18
CA LYS A 15 2.03 -12.20 -14.90
C LYS A 15 3.08 -11.55 -13.99
N TRP A 16 4.34 -11.99 -14.09
CA TRP A 16 5.44 -11.53 -13.26
C TRP A 16 6.62 -11.06 -14.11
N ILE A 17 7.15 -9.89 -13.82
CA ILE A 17 8.40 -9.35 -14.38
C ILE A 17 9.59 -9.93 -13.59
N THR A 18 9.41 -10.15 -12.29
CA THR A 18 10.43 -10.61 -11.36
C THR A 18 10.49 -12.13 -11.25
N ASN A 19 11.68 -12.64 -10.94
CA ASN A 19 11.89 -14.07 -10.63
C ASN A 19 11.45 -14.40 -9.18
N GLU A 20 11.62 -15.66 -8.79
CA GLU A 20 11.22 -16.14 -7.46
C GLU A 20 12.06 -15.51 -6.33
N TYR A 21 13.36 -15.37 -6.52
CA TYR A 21 14.26 -14.75 -5.56
C TYR A 21 13.84 -13.30 -5.25
N SER A 22 13.56 -12.51 -6.29
CA SER A 22 13.09 -11.12 -6.12
C SER A 22 11.78 -11.06 -5.34
N ARG A 23 10.85 -12.01 -5.61
CA ARG A 23 9.59 -12.09 -4.87
C ARG A 23 9.80 -12.51 -3.42
N GLY A 24 10.70 -13.47 -3.15
CA GLY A 24 11.12 -13.86 -1.80
C GLY A 24 11.67 -12.67 -1.01
N ARG A 25 12.56 -11.88 -1.65
CA ARG A 25 13.10 -10.65 -1.04
C ARG A 25 12.03 -9.61 -0.70
N VAL A 26 11.03 -9.43 -1.57
CA VAL A 26 9.88 -8.55 -1.26
C VAL A 26 9.12 -9.05 -0.03
N HIS A 27 8.94 -10.36 0.14
CA HIS A 27 8.30 -10.91 1.34
C HIS A 27 9.11 -10.66 2.61
N LEU A 28 10.45 -10.79 2.53
CA LEU A 28 11.35 -10.45 3.64
C LEU A 28 11.29 -8.96 3.97
N MET A 29 11.25 -8.09 2.96
CA MET A 29 11.08 -6.65 3.20
C MET A 29 9.76 -6.34 3.89
N ARG A 30 8.67 -7.01 3.53
CA ARG A 30 7.39 -6.84 4.21
C ARG A 30 7.45 -7.22 5.68
N SER A 31 8.14 -8.32 6.05
CA SER A 31 8.27 -8.75 7.45
C SER A 31 9.14 -7.81 8.29
N ASN A 32 10.05 -7.08 7.66
CA ASN A 32 10.99 -6.17 8.33
C ASN A 32 10.44 -4.74 8.50
N HIS A 33 9.21 -4.46 8.07
CA HIS A 33 8.60 -3.15 8.16
C HIS A 33 7.30 -3.18 8.97
N ASP A 34 7.01 -2.09 9.65
CA ASP A 34 5.82 -1.97 10.50
C ASP A 34 4.54 -1.89 9.66
N CYS A 35 4.65 -1.29 8.47
CA CYS A 35 3.52 -1.20 7.56
C CYS A 35 3.93 -1.15 6.09
N ILE A 36 3.00 -1.56 5.23
CA ILE A 36 3.07 -1.44 3.77
C ILE A 36 2.17 -0.29 3.34
N LEU A 37 2.74 0.71 2.69
CA LEU A 37 2.01 1.83 2.11
C LEU A 37 1.78 1.60 0.61
N THR A 38 0.54 1.74 0.17
CA THR A 38 0.18 1.55 -1.24
C THR A 38 -0.93 2.50 -1.68
N SER A 39 -1.24 2.50 -2.98
CA SER A 39 -2.38 3.24 -3.53
C SER A 39 -3.57 2.34 -3.81
N VAL A 40 -4.77 2.93 -3.83
CA VAL A 40 -5.97 2.20 -4.22
C VAL A 40 -5.91 1.65 -5.66
N ASN A 41 -5.17 2.32 -6.55
CA ASN A 41 -5.00 1.82 -7.93
C ASN A 41 -4.28 0.48 -7.96
N THR A 42 -3.26 0.26 -7.12
CA THR A 42 -2.61 -1.05 -6.96
C THR A 42 -3.63 -2.11 -6.52
N ILE A 43 -4.53 -1.76 -5.59
CA ILE A 43 -5.56 -2.69 -5.13
C ILE A 43 -6.57 -3.04 -6.24
N ILE A 44 -6.97 -2.05 -7.04
CA ILE A 44 -7.94 -2.25 -8.13
C ILE A 44 -7.35 -3.10 -9.25
N ILE A 45 -6.07 -2.86 -9.60
CA ILE A 45 -5.44 -3.52 -10.74
C ILE A 45 -4.94 -4.92 -10.38
N ASP A 46 -4.23 -5.06 -9.25
CA ASP A 46 -3.47 -6.28 -8.93
C ASP A 46 -4.18 -7.14 -7.88
N ASN A 47 -5.17 -6.60 -7.17
CA ASN A 47 -5.87 -7.25 -6.05
C ASN A 47 -4.92 -8.02 -5.11
N PRO A 48 -3.85 -7.39 -4.61
CA PRO A 48 -2.79 -8.06 -3.85
C PRO A 48 -3.27 -8.41 -2.45
N ARG A 49 -2.57 -9.33 -1.78
CA ARG A 49 -2.79 -9.62 -0.35
C ARG A 49 -1.95 -8.71 0.55
N LEU A 50 -0.77 -8.29 0.11
CA LEU A 50 0.23 -7.51 0.87
C LEU A 50 0.55 -8.14 2.24
N THR A 51 0.91 -9.40 2.22
CA THR A 51 1.27 -10.19 3.41
C THR A 51 2.67 -10.76 3.25
N CYS A 52 3.36 -11.05 4.37
CA CYS A 52 4.52 -11.93 4.37
C CYS A 52 4.04 -13.38 4.20
N ARG A 53 4.77 -14.17 3.43
CA ARG A 53 4.51 -15.60 3.18
C ARG A 53 5.81 -16.40 3.19
N ILE A 54 6.70 -16.07 4.10
CA ILE A 54 7.92 -16.82 4.37
C ILE A 54 7.64 -17.72 5.56
N SER A 55 7.99 -19.01 5.44
CA SER A 55 7.87 -19.96 6.53
C SER A 55 8.68 -19.49 7.75
N GLY A 56 8.07 -19.49 8.92
CA GLY A 56 8.66 -18.98 10.16
C GLY A 56 8.55 -17.47 10.38
N LEU A 57 7.98 -16.70 9.42
CA LEU A 57 7.74 -15.26 9.54
C LEU A 57 6.26 -14.89 9.36
N GLU A 58 5.37 -15.86 9.50
CA GLU A 58 3.92 -15.66 9.28
C GLU A 58 3.29 -14.71 10.28
N ASP A 59 3.85 -14.61 11.49
CA ASP A 59 3.38 -13.72 12.55
C ASP A 59 3.87 -12.27 12.41
N ASN A 60 4.90 -12.05 11.59
CA ASN A 60 5.37 -10.71 11.24
C ASN A 60 4.45 -10.07 10.20
N LEU A 61 3.27 -9.62 10.67
CA LEU A 61 2.19 -9.13 9.84
C LEU A 61 2.22 -7.60 9.75
N PRO A 62 2.82 -7.01 8.70
CA PRO A 62 2.82 -5.57 8.54
C PRO A 62 1.39 -5.05 8.38
N SER A 63 1.11 -3.92 9.01
CA SER A 63 -0.14 -3.22 8.78
C SER A 63 -0.22 -2.73 7.33
N ARG A 64 -1.42 -2.68 6.76
CA ARG A 64 -1.61 -2.25 5.37
C ARG A 64 -2.24 -0.86 5.34
N ILE A 65 -1.57 0.08 4.70
CA ILE A 65 -2.01 1.48 4.59
C ILE A 65 -2.30 1.79 3.13
N ILE A 66 -3.51 2.22 2.85
CA ILE A 66 -3.98 2.49 1.49
C ILE A 66 -4.34 3.96 1.35
N LEU A 67 -3.78 4.62 0.33
CA LEU A 67 -4.16 5.96 -0.07
C LEU A 67 -5.32 5.89 -1.07
N ASP A 68 -6.52 6.27 -0.63
CA ASP A 68 -7.76 6.20 -1.43
C ASP A 68 -8.62 7.45 -1.24
N LYS A 69 -8.24 8.55 -1.84
CA LYS A 69 -8.91 9.84 -1.63
C LYS A 69 -10.42 9.82 -1.89
N LYS A 70 -10.92 8.93 -2.74
CA LYS A 70 -12.33 8.85 -3.15
C LYS A 70 -13.08 7.61 -2.63
N LEU A 71 -12.46 6.81 -1.75
CA LEU A 71 -12.99 5.52 -1.26
C LEU A 71 -13.40 4.58 -2.41
N LYS A 72 -12.53 4.43 -3.40
CA LYS A 72 -12.75 3.54 -4.56
C LYS A 72 -12.41 2.08 -4.26
N ILE A 73 -11.76 1.78 -3.15
CA ILE A 73 -11.35 0.41 -2.79
C ILE A 73 -12.52 -0.58 -2.94
N PRO A 74 -12.37 -1.68 -3.70
CA PRO A 74 -13.45 -2.65 -3.85
C PRO A 74 -13.68 -3.42 -2.55
N ILE A 75 -14.94 -3.51 -2.12
CA ILE A 75 -15.33 -4.25 -0.89
C ILE A 75 -14.92 -5.73 -0.97
N ARG A 76 -14.92 -6.31 -2.17
CA ARG A 76 -14.55 -7.72 -2.40
C ARG A 76 -13.05 -7.94 -2.62
N SER A 77 -12.21 -6.91 -2.52
CA SER A 77 -10.75 -7.07 -2.67
C SER A 77 -10.16 -7.93 -1.55
N ASN A 78 -9.05 -8.62 -1.87
CA ASN A 78 -8.35 -9.48 -0.91
C ASN A 78 -7.95 -8.73 0.38
N ILE A 79 -7.56 -7.46 0.26
CA ILE A 79 -7.20 -6.61 1.39
C ILE A 79 -8.40 -6.37 2.30
N VAL A 80 -9.57 -6.04 1.74
CA VAL A 80 -10.77 -5.76 2.51
C VAL A 80 -11.29 -7.04 3.18
N ARG A 81 -11.37 -8.16 2.44
CA ARG A 81 -11.84 -9.45 2.96
C ARG A 81 -10.99 -10.02 4.09
N SER A 82 -9.72 -9.67 4.14
CA SER A 82 -8.78 -10.13 5.17
C SER A 82 -8.47 -9.09 6.25
N ALA A 83 -9.24 -8.00 6.33
CA ALA A 83 -8.96 -6.90 7.25
C ALA A 83 -9.22 -7.26 8.72
N ASN A 84 -10.00 -8.31 9.00
CA ASN A 84 -10.15 -8.87 10.35
C ASN A 84 -8.87 -9.53 10.88
N LYS A 85 -8.05 -10.12 9.98
CA LYS A 85 -6.78 -10.75 10.35
C LYS A 85 -5.59 -9.78 10.25
N TYR A 86 -5.59 -8.88 9.25
CA TYR A 86 -4.48 -7.98 8.97
C TYR A 86 -4.91 -6.53 9.17
N ARG A 87 -4.33 -5.83 10.13
CA ARG A 87 -4.62 -4.42 10.38
C ARG A 87 -4.57 -3.62 9.09
N THR A 88 -5.69 -3.00 8.73
CA THR A 88 -5.85 -2.28 7.48
C THR A 88 -6.38 -0.87 7.74
N ILE A 89 -5.71 0.12 7.17
CA ILE A 89 -6.00 1.54 7.37
C ILE A 89 -6.14 2.19 5.99
N VAL A 90 -7.21 2.95 5.79
CA VAL A 90 -7.46 3.67 4.54
C VAL A 90 -7.51 5.16 4.81
N PHE A 91 -6.59 5.90 4.20
CA PHE A 91 -6.62 7.35 4.17
C PHE A 91 -7.55 7.81 3.05
N PHE A 92 -8.53 8.65 3.40
CA PHE A 92 -9.53 9.11 2.45
C PHE A 92 -9.86 10.60 2.64
N ASN A 93 -10.46 11.21 1.64
CA ASN A 93 -10.95 12.60 1.71
C ASN A 93 -12.45 12.67 1.44
N LYS A 94 -12.90 12.14 0.28
CA LYS A 94 -14.30 12.24 -0.13
C LYS A 94 -15.20 11.36 0.74
N ILE A 95 -16.22 11.97 1.35
CA ILE A 95 -17.18 11.26 2.20
C ILE A 95 -18.16 10.46 1.32
N ASN A 96 -18.34 9.18 1.67
CA ASN A 96 -19.38 8.30 1.17
C ASN A 96 -19.85 7.47 2.38
N GLN A 97 -20.94 7.88 3.00
CA GLN A 97 -21.43 7.29 4.25
C GLN A 97 -21.73 5.79 4.14
N LYS A 98 -22.37 5.36 3.03
CA LYS A 98 -22.62 3.94 2.79
C LYS A 98 -21.33 3.12 2.74
N LYS A 99 -20.32 3.62 2.03
CA LYS A 99 -19.01 2.97 1.90
C LYS A 99 -18.24 2.98 3.22
N ILE A 100 -18.29 4.09 3.96
CA ILE A 100 -17.67 4.24 5.29
C ILE A 100 -18.25 3.20 6.24
N LYS A 101 -19.58 3.08 6.33
CA LYS A 101 -20.25 2.10 7.18
C LYS A 101 -19.82 0.67 6.82
N ALA A 102 -19.85 0.33 5.53
CA ALA A 102 -19.44 -0.99 5.05
C ALA A 102 -17.96 -1.33 5.34
N LEU A 103 -17.03 -0.37 5.18
CA LEU A 103 -15.62 -0.61 5.46
C LEU A 103 -15.33 -0.73 6.97
N LYS A 104 -16.03 0.07 7.81
CA LYS A 104 -15.91 -0.03 9.27
C LYS A 104 -16.43 -1.36 9.81
N SER A 105 -17.53 -1.89 9.29
CA SER A 105 -18.05 -3.21 9.69
C SER A 105 -17.07 -4.35 9.34
N LEU A 106 -16.23 -4.15 8.34
CA LEU A 106 -15.15 -5.07 7.95
C LEU A 106 -13.81 -4.82 8.68
N LYS A 107 -13.85 -4.11 9.82
CA LYS A 107 -12.68 -3.84 10.69
C LYS A 107 -11.59 -2.96 10.02
N ILE A 108 -11.95 -2.17 9.02
CA ILE A 108 -11.01 -1.23 8.41
C ILE A 108 -11.01 0.09 9.17
N LYS A 109 -9.83 0.54 9.59
CA LYS A 109 -9.65 1.88 10.17
C LYS A 109 -9.65 2.93 9.06
N LEU A 110 -10.53 3.91 9.15
CA LEU A 110 -10.65 4.99 8.20
C LEU A 110 -10.09 6.28 8.78
N VAL A 111 -9.19 6.93 8.04
CA VAL A 111 -8.55 8.19 8.45
C VAL A 111 -8.90 9.27 7.42
N LYS A 112 -9.84 10.15 7.78
CA LYS A 112 -10.16 11.31 6.94
C LYS A 112 -8.97 12.25 6.90
N THR A 113 -8.57 12.65 5.70
CA THR A 113 -7.37 13.47 5.50
C THR A 113 -7.64 14.51 4.43
N PRO A 114 -7.35 15.78 4.70
CA PRO A 114 -7.51 16.83 3.72
C PRO A 114 -6.59 16.62 2.52
N LEU A 115 -6.96 17.19 1.39
CA LEU A 115 -6.11 17.28 0.21
C LEU A 115 -5.40 18.64 0.22
N SER A 116 -4.22 18.68 -0.41
CA SER A 116 -3.54 19.93 -0.74
C SER A 116 -4.27 20.66 -1.89
N GLU A 117 -3.88 21.88 -2.19
CA GLU A 117 -4.47 22.73 -3.24
C GLU A 117 -4.49 22.06 -4.62
N ASN A 118 -3.49 21.24 -4.92
CA ASN A 118 -3.42 20.46 -6.16
C ASN A 118 -4.34 19.23 -6.18
N GLY A 119 -5.24 19.07 -5.19
CA GLY A 119 -6.21 17.97 -5.10
C GLY A 119 -5.63 16.60 -4.80
N ASN A 120 -4.38 16.52 -4.28
CA ASN A 120 -3.75 15.27 -3.86
C ASN A 120 -3.50 15.26 -2.35
N PHE A 121 -3.19 14.09 -1.79
CA PHE A 121 -2.71 14.02 -0.42
C PHE A 121 -1.34 14.70 -0.31
N ASP A 122 -1.14 15.51 0.71
CA ASP A 122 0.19 15.93 1.12
C ASP A 122 0.92 14.73 1.74
N LEU A 123 1.98 14.26 1.06
CA LEU A 123 2.70 13.05 1.47
C LEU A 123 3.45 13.24 2.79
N LYS A 124 3.94 14.44 3.11
CA LYS A 124 4.55 14.72 4.41
C LYS A 124 3.53 14.57 5.54
N ASN A 125 2.34 15.14 5.35
CA ASN A 125 1.24 14.99 6.32
C ASN A 125 0.80 13.52 6.47
N ILE A 126 0.75 12.76 5.37
CA ILE A 126 0.49 11.31 5.42
C ILE A 126 1.52 10.60 6.30
N LEU A 127 2.83 10.86 6.11
CA LEU A 127 3.90 10.24 6.90
C LEU A 127 3.79 10.61 8.39
N ILE A 128 3.50 11.88 8.71
CA ILE A 128 3.26 12.33 10.10
C ILE A 128 2.11 11.54 10.72
N LYS A 129 0.98 11.42 10.01
CA LYS A 129 -0.17 10.64 10.50
C LYS A 129 0.15 9.16 10.67
N ILE A 130 0.96 8.57 9.79
CA ILE A 130 1.43 7.19 9.90
C ILE A 130 2.31 7.03 11.17
N LYS A 131 3.21 7.97 11.42
CA LYS A 131 4.02 7.99 12.66
C LYS A 131 3.13 8.08 13.91
N LEU A 132 2.12 8.95 13.92
CA LEU A 132 1.17 9.08 15.04
C LEU A 132 0.31 7.81 15.25
N LEU A 133 0.19 6.96 14.25
CA LEU A 133 -0.46 5.65 14.36
C LEU A 133 0.48 4.56 14.93
N GLY A 134 1.73 4.92 15.25
CA GLY A 134 2.73 4.06 15.86
C GLY A 134 3.64 3.32 14.87
N PHE A 135 3.74 3.76 13.60
CA PHE A 135 4.58 3.12 12.60
C PHE A 135 5.81 3.98 12.29
N SER A 136 6.98 3.36 12.33
CA SER A 136 8.28 4.00 12.08
C SER A 136 8.90 3.55 10.76
N ARG A 137 8.83 2.25 10.44
CA ARG A 137 9.38 1.69 9.20
C ARG A 137 8.27 1.41 8.20
N ILE A 138 8.31 2.13 7.08
CA ILE A 138 7.27 2.08 6.04
C ILE A 138 7.85 1.45 4.78
N PHE A 139 7.26 0.36 4.31
CA PHE A 139 7.55 -0.21 3.01
C PHE A 139 6.59 0.34 1.96
N LEU A 140 7.08 1.22 1.07
CA LEU A 140 6.28 1.74 -0.05
C LEU A 140 6.25 0.69 -1.17
N GLU A 141 5.13 -0.01 -1.29
CA GLU A 141 4.90 -0.98 -2.36
C GLU A 141 3.75 -0.51 -3.25
N SER A 142 4.09 0.19 -4.31
CA SER A 142 3.11 0.92 -5.13
C SER A 142 3.55 1.00 -6.59
N GLY A 143 2.61 1.35 -7.46
CA GLY A 143 2.89 1.64 -8.86
C GLY A 143 3.68 2.94 -9.05
N LEU A 144 4.18 3.14 -10.27
CA LEU A 144 5.11 4.21 -10.66
C LEU A 144 4.67 5.59 -10.17
N LYS A 145 3.40 5.97 -10.35
CA LYS A 145 2.90 7.31 -10.02
C LYS A 145 3.12 7.70 -8.55
N LEU A 146 2.81 6.81 -7.60
CA LEU A 146 3.00 7.11 -6.19
C LEU A 146 4.48 7.04 -5.81
N THR A 147 5.21 6.06 -6.33
CA THR A 147 6.67 5.94 -6.12
C THR A 147 7.41 7.19 -6.60
N THR A 148 7.15 7.67 -7.81
CA THR A 148 7.74 8.91 -8.33
C THR A 148 7.37 10.13 -7.47
N SER A 149 6.14 10.19 -6.97
CA SER A 149 5.73 11.29 -6.09
C SER A 149 6.51 11.32 -4.76
N PHE A 150 6.88 10.16 -4.22
CA PHE A 150 7.73 10.06 -3.03
C PHE A 150 9.19 10.42 -3.34
N LEU A 151 9.73 9.94 -4.46
CA LEU A 151 11.10 10.24 -4.91
C LEU A 151 11.28 11.74 -5.16
N ASN A 152 10.40 12.37 -5.93
CA ASN A 152 10.47 13.80 -6.26
C ASN A 152 10.37 14.72 -5.02
N LYS A 153 9.86 14.21 -3.91
CA LYS A 153 9.77 14.96 -2.65
C LYS A 153 10.88 14.60 -1.64
N ASN A 154 11.86 13.78 -2.06
CA ASN A 154 12.94 13.28 -1.20
C ASN A 154 12.42 12.62 0.09
N LEU A 155 11.36 11.80 -0.03
CA LEU A 155 10.71 11.11 1.09
C LEU A 155 11.04 9.61 1.14
N VAL A 156 12.12 9.21 0.49
CA VAL A 156 12.59 7.81 0.41
C VAL A 156 14.00 7.75 0.97
N ASN A 157 14.25 6.86 1.95
CA ASN A 157 15.58 6.61 2.47
C ASN A 157 16.31 5.57 1.63
N ASP A 158 15.64 4.46 1.31
CA ASP A 158 16.19 3.35 0.55
C ASP A 158 15.30 3.04 -0.66
N PHE A 159 15.89 2.93 -1.83
CA PHE A 159 15.19 2.58 -3.07
C PHE A 159 15.76 1.30 -3.66
N GLN A 160 14.91 0.28 -3.82
CA GLN A 160 15.31 -1.01 -4.38
C GLN A 160 14.60 -1.29 -5.71
N LEU A 161 15.39 -1.64 -6.71
CA LEU A 161 14.95 -2.13 -8.03
C LEU A 161 15.12 -3.65 -8.09
N PHE A 162 14.17 -4.32 -8.76
CA PHE A 162 14.15 -5.74 -9.02
C PHE A 162 13.91 -6.01 -10.50
#